data_58f09322e82da83776c064b3cefcb66e
#
_entry.id   58f09322e82da83776c064b3cefcb66e
#
_cell.length_a   1.000
_cell.length_b   1.000
_cell.length_c   1.000
_cell.angle_alpha   90.00
_cell.angle_beta   90.00
_cell.angle_gamma   90.00
#
_symmetry.space_group_name_H-M   'P 1'
#
loop_
_entity.id
_entity.type
_entity.pdbx_description
1 polymer ?
#
loop_
_entity_poly.entity_id
_entity_poly.type
_entity_poly.pdbx_seq_one_letter_code
_entity_poly.pdbx_strand_id
1 'polypeptide(L)'
;MSVRVAFVIVSHSASLAVGVCELAAQMAPDVPFTAAGGTDDGRIGTSYDRVEAALEAALGAVEGEGSGVVVLTDLGSATMTVESVIDMSDEPERVRFVDTALVEGAVAASVRAQLGDSLSQVAEVAASVAPRI
;
A
#
# COMPACT_ATOMS: atom_id res chain seq x y z
N MET A 1 1.09 15.84 14.61
CA MET A 1 1.68 14.49 14.68
C MET A 1 2.27 14.10 13.34
N SER A 2 3.44 13.49 13.38
CA SER A 2 4.09 13.05 12.15
C SER A 2 3.47 11.76 11.65
N VAL A 3 3.21 11.70 10.35
CA VAL A 3 2.81 10.47 9.68
C VAL A 3 4.06 9.61 9.50
N ARG A 4 3.95 8.31 9.85
CA ARG A 4 5.07 7.37 9.78
C ARG A 4 4.86 6.25 8.78
N VAL A 5 3.66 6.15 8.20
CA VAL A 5 3.33 5.04 7.31
C VAL A 5 2.81 5.57 5.98
N ALA A 6 3.36 5.02 4.90
CA ALA A 6 2.92 5.26 3.53
C ALA A 6 2.24 4.00 3.00
N PHE A 7 1.46 4.14 1.94
CA PHE A 7 0.74 3.03 1.34
C PHE A 7 1.10 2.87 -0.13
N VAL A 8 1.21 1.63 -0.57
CA VAL A 8 1.25 1.27 -1.98
C VAL A 8 -0.01 0.47 -2.28
N ILE A 9 -0.79 0.94 -3.23
CA ILE A 9 -2.02 0.28 -3.67
C ILE A 9 -1.74 -0.39 -5.00
N VAL A 10 -1.77 -1.71 -5.01
CA VAL A 10 -1.47 -2.53 -6.19
C VAL A 10 -2.77 -3.10 -6.73
N SER A 11 -3.05 -2.83 -7.99
CA SER A 11 -4.25 -3.33 -8.66
C SER A 11 -3.91 -3.79 -10.07
N HIS A 12 -4.70 -4.71 -10.58
CA HIS A 12 -4.63 -5.11 -12.00
C HIS A 12 -5.11 -3.98 -12.92
N SER A 13 -5.83 -3.01 -12.38
CA SER A 13 -6.35 -1.86 -13.09
C SER A 13 -5.68 -0.58 -12.61
N ALA A 14 -5.08 0.18 -13.52
CA ALA A 14 -4.47 1.47 -13.19
C ALA A 14 -5.51 2.43 -12.60
N SER A 15 -6.71 2.48 -13.19
CA SER A 15 -7.79 3.35 -12.69
C SER A 15 -8.24 2.98 -11.29
N LEU A 16 -8.34 1.68 -11.00
CA LEU A 16 -8.74 1.23 -9.67
C LEU A 16 -7.69 1.62 -8.62
N ALA A 17 -6.42 1.41 -8.91
CA ALA A 17 -5.35 1.77 -7.98
C ALA A 17 -5.39 3.26 -7.63
N VAL A 18 -5.52 4.12 -8.65
CA VAL A 18 -5.62 5.56 -8.45
C VAL A 18 -6.87 5.92 -7.66
N GLY A 19 -8.02 5.31 -8.00
CA GLY A 19 -9.28 5.58 -7.32
C GLY A 19 -9.25 5.24 -5.82
N VAL A 20 -8.63 4.13 -5.45
CA VAL A 20 -8.46 3.76 -4.05
C VAL A 20 -7.60 4.79 -3.31
N CYS A 21 -6.50 5.21 -3.92
CA CYS A 21 -5.64 6.25 -3.36
C CYS A 21 -6.41 7.55 -3.15
N GLU A 22 -7.20 7.97 -4.13
CA GLU A 22 -8.00 9.20 -4.03
C GLU A 22 -9.02 9.12 -2.89
N LEU A 23 -9.70 7.98 -2.78
CA LEU A 23 -10.69 7.79 -1.74
C LEU A 23 -10.07 7.83 -0.34
N ALA A 24 -9.00 7.06 -0.15
CA ALA A 24 -8.33 7.00 1.14
C ALA A 24 -7.71 8.35 1.53
N ALA A 25 -7.19 9.09 0.58
CA ALA A 25 -6.59 10.40 0.83
C ALA A 25 -7.60 11.42 1.36
N GLN A 26 -8.89 11.26 1.07
CA GLN A 26 -9.91 12.13 1.64
C GLN A 26 -9.97 12.00 3.16
N MET A 27 -9.72 10.80 3.67
CA MET A 27 -9.74 10.52 5.11
C MET A 27 -8.38 10.71 5.77
N ALA A 28 -7.31 10.73 4.98
CA ALA A 28 -5.93 10.77 5.46
C ALA A 28 -5.08 11.69 4.56
N PRO A 29 -5.30 13.01 4.63
CA PRO A 29 -4.68 13.95 3.68
C PRO A 29 -3.16 14.05 3.78
N ASP A 30 -2.56 13.68 4.90
CA ASP A 30 -1.12 13.78 5.08
C ASP A 30 -0.40 12.45 4.85
N VAL A 31 -1.14 11.36 4.62
CA VAL A 31 -0.55 10.05 4.38
C VAL A 31 -0.13 9.92 2.92
N PRO A 32 1.13 9.51 2.65
CA PRO A 32 1.56 9.29 1.27
C PRO A 32 0.93 8.01 0.69
N PHE A 33 0.34 8.14 -0.50
CA PHE A 33 -0.19 7.01 -1.26
C PHE A 33 0.49 6.95 -2.61
N THR A 34 0.85 5.75 -3.03
CA THR A 34 1.40 5.51 -4.37
C THR A 34 0.60 4.40 -5.03
N ALA A 35 0.14 4.65 -6.24
CA ALA A 35 -0.61 3.68 -7.01
C ALA A 35 0.31 2.89 -7.94
N ALA A 36 0.13 1.57 -7.99
CA ALA A 36 0.83 0.70 -8.92
C ALA A 36 -0.22 -0.19 -9.58
N GLY A 37 -0.78 0.26 -10.69
CA GLY A 37 -1.86 -0.44 -11.36
C GLY A 37 -1.61 -0.69 -12.83
N GLY A 38 -2.09 -1.84 -13.29
CA GLY A 38 -1.98 -2.22 -14.68
C GLY A 38 -0.58 -2.63 -15.12
N THR A 39 -0.47 -2.97 -16.40
CA THR A 39 0.82 -3.29 -17.03
C THR A 39 1.49 -2.01 -17.53
N ASP A 40 2.75 -2.13 -17.96
CA ASP A 40 3.51 -0.98 -18.46
C ASP A 40 2.89 -0.35 -19.72
N ASP A 41 2.15 -1.13 -20.50
CA ASP A 41 1.46 -0.65 -21.69
C ASP A 41 -0.01 -0.27 -21.44
N GLY A 42 -0.42 -0.16 -20.18
CA GLY A 42 -1.75 0.33 -19.80
C GLY A 42 -2.86 -0.70 -19.82
N ARG A 43 -2.52 -1.98 -19.94
CA ARG A 43 -3.54 -3.05 -19.93
C ARG A 43 -3.78 -3.57 -18.53
N ILE A 44 -4.82 -4.41 -18.39
CA ILE A 44 -5.11 -5.11 -17.14
C ILE A 44 -3.99 -6.11 -16.85
N GLY A 45 -3.48 -6.08 -15.63
CA GLY A 45 -2.40 -6.95 -15.18
C GLY A 45 -1.54 -6.27 -14.13
N THR A 46 -0.40 -6.89 -13.80
CA THR A 46 0.55 -6.34 -12.83
C THR A 46 1.93 -6.20 -13.46
N SER A 47 2.70 -5.24 -12.99
CA SER A 47 4.05 -4.98 -13.45
C SER A 47 5.00 -4.94 -12.26
N TYR A 48 6.02 -5.78 -12.28
CA TYR A 48 7.08 -5.76 -11.27
C TYR A 48 7.70 -4.36 -11.15
N ASP A 49 8.04 -3.77 -12.30
CA ASP A 49 8.71 -2.47 -12.32
C ASP A 49 7.84 -1.35 -11.72
N ARG A 50 6.54 -1.37 -12.00
CA ARG A 50 5.63 -0.38 -11.44
C ARG A 50 5.49 -0.54 -9.93
N VAL A 51 5.39 -1.78 -9.45
CA VAL A 51 5.32 -2.04 -8.00
C VAL A 51 6.62 -1.64 -7.31
N GLU A 52 7.76 -1.97 -7.92
CA GLU A 52 9.07 -1.61 -7.38
C GLU A 52 9.22 -0.09 -7.26
N ALA A 53 8.89 0.64 -8.33
CA ALA A 53 8.99 2.10 -8.32
C ALA A 53 8.07 2.71 -7.27
N ALA A 54 6.86 2.20 -7.13
CA ALA A 54 5.90 2.68 -6.13
C ALA A 54 6.41 2.41 -4.70
N LEU A 55 6.99 1.24 -4.47
CA LEU A 55 7.53 0.89 -3.16
C LEU A 55 8.71 1.79 -2.79
N GLU A 56 9.62 2.04 -3.73
CA GLU A 56 10.76 2.93 -3.49
C GLU A 56 10.30 4.34 -3.18
N ALA A 57 9.33 4.86 -3.92
CA ALA A 57 8.77 6.19 -3.66
C ALA A 57 8.13 6.26 -2.28
N ALA A 58 7.38 5.23 -1.89
CA ALA A 58 6.71 5.19 -0.60
C ALA A 58 7.72 5.12 0.56
N LEU A 59 8.76 4.29 0.43
CA LEU A 59 9.81 4.18 1.45
C LEU A 59 10.54 5.52 1.63
N GLY A 60 10.76 6.23 0.53
CA GLY A 60 11.41 7.55 0.58
C GLY A 60 10.54 8.65 1.17
N ALA A 61 9.24 8.43 1.29
CA ALA A 61 8.31 9.44 1.79
C ALA A 61 8.17 9.41 3.33
N VAL A 62 8.64 8.36 3.98
CA VAL A 62 8.55 8.21 5.45
C VAL A 62 9.90 7.78 6.01
N GLU A 63 10.19 8.21 7.24
CA GLU A 63 11.45 7.88 7.88
C GLU A 63 11.29 7.80 9.40
N GLY A 64 12.28 7.25 10.05
CA GLY A 64 12.34 7.19 11.50
C GLY A 64 11.84 5.87 12.06
N GLU A 65 11.91 5.77 13.38
CA GLU A 65 11.51 4.56 14.09
C GLU A 65 10.02 4.30 13.94
N GLY A 66 9.68 3.06 13.65
CA GLY A 66 8.30 2.64 13.47
C GLY A 66 7.70 3.04 12.13
N SER A 67 8.50 3.62 11.22
CA SER A 67 8.02 4.01 9.90
C SER A 67 8.08 2.86 8.90
N GLY A 68 7.30 2.95 7.84
CA GLY A 68 7.36 1.99 6.77
C GLY A 68 6.17 2.08 5.82
N VAL A 69 6.00 1.02 5.06
CA VAL A 69 5.03 0.99 3.98
C VAL A 69 4.11 -0.21 4.14
N VAL A 70 2.81 0.03 4.01
CA VAL A 70 1.80 -1.03 3.90
C VAL A 70 1.45 -1.18 2.42
N VAL A 71 1.52 -2.41 1.92
CA VAL A 71 1.16 -2.74 0.53
C VAL A 71 -0.14 -3.53 0.56
N LEU A 72 -1.12 -3.06 -0.21
CA LEU A 72 -2.43 -3.71 -0.35
C LEU A 72 -2.67 -4.04 -1.81
N THR A 73 -3.32 -5.18 -2.06
CA THR A 73 -3.61 -5.66 -3.41
C THR A 73 -5.10 -5.94 -3.61
N ASP A 74 -5.54 -5.93 -4.86
CA ASP A 74 -6.93 -6.24 -5.20
C ASP A 74 -7.18 -7.75 -5.31
N LEU A 75 -6.27 -8.47 -5.95
CA LEU A 75 -6.44 -9.91 -6.21
C LEU A 75 -5.20 -10.68 -5.80
N GLY A 76 -5.39 -11.95 -5.46
CA GLY A 76 -4.29 -12.81 -5.01
C GLY A 76 -3.17 -12.97 -6.02
N SER A 77 -3.45 -12.86 -7.32
CA SER A 77 -2.41 -12.96 -8.35
C SER A 77 -1.38 -11.82 -8.28
N ALA A 78 -1.75 -10.68 -7.72
CA ALA A 78 -0.80 -9.59 -7.51
C ALA A 78 0.17 -9.87 -6.34
N THR A 79 -0.22 -10.75 -5.43
CA THR A 79 0.57 -11.05 -4.23
C THR A 79 1.96 -11.58 -4.57
N MET A 80 2.07 -12.46 -5.57
CA MET A 80 3.37 -13.01 -5.97
C MET A 80 4.32 -11.92 -6.46
N THR A 81 3.81 -10.99 -7.25
CA THR A 81 4.61 -9.86 -7.72
C THR A 81 5.06 -8.98 -6.56
N VAL A 82 4.14 -8.68 -5.65
CA VAL A 82 4.44 -7.86 -4.46
C VAL A 82 5.49 -8.54 -3.58
N GLU A 83 5.33 -9.83 -3.32
CA GLU A 83 6.30 -10.57 -2.49
C GLU A 83 7.69 -10.57 -3.10
N SER A 84 7.78 -10.74 -4.43
CA SER A 84 9.06 -10.68 -5.13
C SER A 84 9.71 -9.31 -5.02
N VAL A 85 8.92 -8.24 -5.15
CA VAL A 85 9.43 -6.88 -5.01
C VAL A 85 9.94 -6.63 -3.59
N ILE A 86 9.21 -7.07 -2.58
CA ILE A 86 9.60 -6.89 -1.18
C ILE A 86 10.92 -7.64 -0.90
N ASP A 87 11.02 -8.89 -1.38
CA ASP A 87 12.23 -9.70 -1.18
C ASP A 87 13.48 -9.07 -1.78
N MET A 88 13.33 -8.31 -2.86
CA MET A 88 14.44 -7.65 -3.53
C MET A 88 14.67 -6.21 -3.03
N SER A 89 13.86 -5.74 -2.09
CA SER A 89 14.01 -4.41 -1.51
C SER A 89 15.22 -4.37 -0.57
N ASP A 90 15.86 -3.20 -0.47
CA ASP A 90 16.96 -2.98 0.47
C ASP A 90 16.47 -2.92 1.92
N GLU A 91 15.18 -2.66 2.15
CA GLU A 91 14.63 -2.50 3.49
C GLU A 91 13.34 -3.32 3.67
N PRO A 92 13.40 -4.65 3.46
CA PRO A 92 12.17 -5.46 3.52
C PRO A 92 11.51 -5.45 4.90
N GLU A 93 12.28 -5.20 5.95
CA GLU A 93 11.75 -5.12 7.32
C GLU A 93 10.83 -3.91 7.54
N ARG A 94 10.89 -2.91 6.65
CA ARG A 94 10.04 -1.73 6.71
C ARG A 94 8.79 -1.84 5.83
N VAL A 95 8.52 -3.02 5.29
CA VAL A 95 7.40 -3.22 4.38
C VAL A 95 6.51 -4.33 4.92
N ARG A 96 5.21 -4.11 4.91
CA ARG A 96 4.19 -5.11 5.27
C ARG A 96 3.20 -5.25 4.13
N PHE A 97 3.17 -6.43 3.53
CA PHE A 97 2.04 -6.80 2.68
C PHE A 97 0.91 -7.30 3.59
N VAL A 98 -0.29 -6.77 3.42
CA VAL A 98 -1.45 -7.17 4.22
C VAL A 98 -2.55 -7.67 3.30
N ASP A 99 -3.02 -8.89 3.54
CA ASP A 99 -4.15 -9.45 2.82
C ASP A 99 -5.43 -8.96 3.50
N THR A 100 -6.18 -8.12 2.80
CA THR A 100 -7.39 -7.48 3.34
C THR A 100 -8.33 -7.08 2.20
N ALA A 101 -9.55 -6.68 2.54
CA ALA A 101 -10.45 -6.06 1.58
C ALA A 101 -9.84 -4.72 1.16
N LEU A 102 -9.53 -4.57 -0.13
CA LEU A 102 -8.70 -3.47 -0.61
C LEU A 102 -9.22 -2.08 -0.22
N VAL A 103 -10.48 -1.79 -0.52
CA VAL A 103 -11.03 -0.46 -0.30
C VAL A 103 -11.22 -0.19 1.20
N GLU A 104 -11.90 -1.09 1.87
CA GLU A 104 -12.19 -0.94 3.30
C GLU A 104 -10.90 -0.96 4.13
N GLY A 105 -9.97 -1.85 3.77
CA GLY A 105 -8.67 -1.93 4.45
C GLY A 105 -7.84 -0.68 4.27
N ALA A 106 -7.80 -0.14 3.04
CA ALA A 106 -7.07 1.09 2.75
C ALA A 106 -7.62 2.26 3.57
N VAL A 107 -8.94 2.41 3.62
CA VAL A 107 -9.57 3.50 4.36
C VAL A 107 -9.33 3.35 5.87
N ALA A 108 -9.61 2.18 6.43
CA ALA A 108 -9.46 1.96 7.87
C ALA A 108 -8.01 2.15 8.33
N ALA A 109 -7.07 1.57 7.60
CA ALA A 109 -5.66 1.65 7.96
C ALA A 109 -5.10 3.07 7.78
N SER A 110 -5.51 3.78 6.73
CA SER A 110 -4.99 5.12 6.47
C SER A 110 -5.42 6.12 7.54
N VAL A 111 -6.60 5.96 8.12
CA VAL A 111 -7.04 6.80 9.25
C VAL A 111 -6.09 6.66 10.44
N ARG A 112 -5.66 5.43 10.73
CA ARG A 112 -4.69 5.20 11.82
C ARG A 112 -3.31 5.77 11.48
N ALA A 113 -2.91 5.66 10.22
CA ALA A 113 -1.65 6.27 9.76
C ALA A 113 -1.69 7.79 9.90
N GLN A 114 -2.83 8.41 9.58
CA GLN A 114 -3.02 9.86 9.73
C GLN A 114 -2.84 10.30 11.20
N LEU A 115 -3.23 9.44 12.14
CA LEU A 115 -3.09 9.72 13.57
C LEU A 115 -1.67 9.50 14.08
N GLY A 116 -0.75 9.04 13.25
CA GLY A 116 0.65 8.86 13.62
C GLY A 116 0.99 7.48 14.15
N ASP A 117 0.12 6.49 13.98
CA ASP A 117 0.39 5.11 14.40
C ASP A 117 1.61 4.54 13.65
N SER A 118 2.28 3.58 14.28
CA SER A 118 3.44 2.91 13.73
C SER A 118 3.05 1.92 12.62
N LEU A 119 4.06 1.47 11.87
CA LEU A 119 3.85 0.46 10.82
C LEU A 119 3.14 -0.79 11.38
N SER A 120 3.59 -1.31 12.52
CA SER A 120 2.96 -2.48 13.14
C SER A 120 1.49 -2.26 13.47
N GLN A 121 1.18 -1.09 14.03
CA GLN A 121 -0.20 -0.76 14.40
C GLN A 121 -1.10 -0.58 13.18
N VAL A 122 -0.59 0.10 12.16
CA VAL A 122 -1.35 0.32 10.92
C VAL A 122 -1.58 -1.00 10.18
N ALA A 123 -0.56 -1.84 10.09
CA ALA A 123 -0.68 -3.16 9.46
C ALA A 123 -1.70 -4.04 10.19
N GLU A 124 -1.72 -3.98 11.51
CA GLU A 124 -2.68 -4.75 12.32
C GLU A 124 -4.11 -4.31 12.03
N VAL A 125 -4.36 -3.01 11.93
CA VAL A 125 -5.69 -2.50 11.59
C VAL A 125 -6.09 -2.93 10.18
N ALA A 126 -5.18 -2.83 9.21
CA ALA A 126 -5.46 -3.30 7.85
C ALA A 126 -5.84 -4.78 7.84
N ALA A 127 -5.12 -5.61 8.59
CA ALA A 127 -5.37 -7.05 8.66
C ALA A 127 -6.71 -7.39 9.34
N SER A 128 -7.23 -6.50 10.17
CA SER A 128 -8.48 -6.72 10.90
C SER A 128 -9.72 -6.59 10.02
N VAL A 129 -9.57 -6.02 8.83
CA VAL A 129 -10.70 -5.84 7.91
C VAL A 129 -10.84 -7.07 7.04
N ALA A 130 -11.89 -7.85 7.29
CA ALA A 130 -12.11 -9.09 6.54
C ALA A 130 -12.62 -8.79 5.13
N PRO A 131 -12.19 -9.57 4.13
CA PRO A 131 -12.77 -9.48 2.80
C PRO A 131 -14.27 -9.76 2.83
N ARG A 132 -15.03 -9.02 2.04
CA ARG A 132 -16.46 -9.26 1.86
C ARG A 132 -16.64 -10.27 0.74
N ILE A 133 -17.58 -11.16 0.93
CA ILE A 133 -17.91 -12.20 -0.04
C ILE A 133 -19.29 -11.93 -0.61
#